data_c9a30dea7d8b046e771453005599c537
#
_entry.id   c9a30dea7d8b046e771453005599c537
#
_cell.length_a   1.000
_cell.length_b   1.000
_cell.length_c   1.000
_cell.angle_alpha   90.00
_cell.angle_beta   90.00
_cell.angle_gamma   90.00
#
_symmetry.space_group_name_H-M   'P 1'
#
loop_
_entity.id
_entity.type
_entity.pdbx_description
1 polymer ?
#
loop_
_entity_poly.entity_id
_entity_poly.type
_entity_poly.pdbx_seq_one_letter_code
_entity_poly.pdbx_strand_id
1 'polypeptide(L)'
;SVLRLARLINYNAKRNLPATGLLKIDSISTTQDVADSTGTNLANSNIVWNDSANSNYREQFTAILNAANQTGQLFGSPRESGAIGGISTEVYTLSSNQTDLPIFNFVKSVGGTSRQFEIVPSSINNSESIYEADPVLGSGLTYTYRSDGSGDSSNNTGFFFLFKQGSLQSIDFSVATSVTNYVYSLAATDINDTDVWLYQLDQFGQLSKKWTMVPSLAGNNAIYNSLSKAERDTYNVVTKNNDSVDLVFGDGNFSNIPTGSFRAYHRTSDNAKFAI
;
A
#
# COMPACT_ATOMS: atom_id res chain seq x y z
N SER A 1 -11.45 -22.91 -22.30
CA SER A 1 -11.27 -21.45 -22.43
C SER A 1 -9.79 -21.13 -22.62
N VAL A 2 -9.48 -20.06 -23.31
CA VAL A 2 -8.10 -19.61 -23.60
C VAL A 2 -7.27 -19.47 -22.31
N LEU A 3 -7.88 -19.04 -21.21
CA LEU A 3 -7.22 -18.91 -19.90
C LEU A 3 -6.77 -20.26 -19.32
N ARG A 4 -7.53 -21.34 -19.54
CA ARG A 4 -7.10 -22.67 -19.11
C ARG A 4 -5.89 -23.15 -19.91
N LEU A 5 -5.87 -22.89 -21.22
CA LEU A 5 -4.72 -23.21 -22.09
C LEU A 5 -3.49 -22.37 -21.70
N ALA A 6 -3.66 -21.09 -21.43
CA ALA A 6 -2.58 -20.22 -20.99
C ALA A 6 -1.95 -20.71 -19.66
N ARG A 7 -2.75 -21.16 -18.70
CA ARG A 7 -2.27 -21.75 -17.44
C ARG A 7 -1.51 -23.06 -17.64
N LEU A 8 -1.87 -23.88 -18.63
CA LEU A 8 -1.15 -25.12 -18.94
C LEU A 8 0.30 -24.87 -19.41
N ILE A 9 0.56 -23.71 -20.00
CA ILE A 9 1.91 -23.25 -20.40
C ILE A 9 2.54 -22.33 -19.36
N ASN A 10 2.03 -22.35 -18.12
CA ASN A 10 2.49 -21.52 -16.98
C ASN A 10 2.36 -20.00 -17.20
N TYR A 11 1.46 -19.57 -18.09
CA TYR A 11 1.16 -18.16 -18.31
C TYR A 11 0.01 -17.71 -17.41
N ASN A 12 0.34 -16.91 -16.41
CA ASN A 12 -0.65 -16.22 -15.57
C ASN A 12 -1.02 -14.88 -16.22
N ALA A 13 -2.16 -14.85 -16.89
CA ALA A 13 -2.70 -13.62 -17.42
C ALA A 13 -3.11 -12.70 -16.28
N LYS A 14 -2.34 -11.64 -16.02
CA LYS A 14 -2.74 -10.57 -15.11
C LYS A 14 -3.80 -9.73 -15.79
N ARG A 15 -4.97 -9.63 -15.16
CA ARG A 15 -6.13 -8.94 -15.73
C ARG A 15 -6.29 -7.53 -15.20
N ASN A 16 -6.05 -7.37 -13.91
CA ASN A 16 -6.35 -6.14 -13.20
C ASN A 16 -5.08 -5.57 -12.58
N LEU A 17 -4.47 -4.58 -13.25
CA LEU A 17 -3.34 -3.85 -12.71
C LEU A 17 -3.79 -2.41 -12.45
N PRO A 18 -3.87 -1.97 -11.19
CA PRO A 18 -4.19 -0.60 -10.86
C PRO A 18 -3.06 0.32 -11.29
N ALA A 19 -3.41 1.50 -11.75
CA ALA A 19 -2.42 2.55 -11.96
C ALA A 19 -1.79 2.91 -10.61
N THR A 20 -0.47 3.01 -10.60
CA THR A 20 0.33 3.36 -9.42
C THR A 20 1.29 4.48 -9.79
N GLY A 21 1.50 5.43 -8.90
CA GLY A 21 2.44 6.52 -9.15
C GLY A 21 2.74 7.33 -7.89
N LEU A 22 3.62 8.31 -8.06
CA LEU A 22 3.97 9.26 -7.02
C LEU A 22 3.28 10.59 -7.32
N LEU A 23 2.59 11.13 -6.32
CA LEU A 23 1.96 12.44 -6.36
C LEU A 23 2.86 13.43 -5.62
N LYS A 24 3.45 14.38 -6.35
CA LYS A 24 4.26 15.43 -5.74
C LYS A 24 3.36 16.46 -5.06
N ILE A 25 3.77 16.90 -3.89
CA ILE A 25 3.13 18.01 -3.19
C ILE A 25 3.83 19.28 -3.63
N ASP A 26 3.15 20.12 -4.41
CA ASP A 26 3.71 21.37 -4.93
C ASP A 26 3.45 22.55 -4.00
N SER A 27 2.36 22.51 -3.24
CA SER A 27 2.01 23.55 -2.28
C SER A 27 1.05 23.06 -1.20
N ILE A 28 1.06 23.74 -0.07
CA ILE A 28 0.10 23.53 1.01
C ILE A 28 -0.51 24.86 1.38
N SER A 29 -1.85 24.89 1.47
CA SER A 29 -2.59 26.04 1.99
C SER A 29 -3.01 25.75 3.43
N THR A 30 -2.77 26.72 4.33
CA THR A 30 -3.21 26.61 5.72
C THR A 30 -4.25 27.69 6.02
N THR A 31 -5.20 27.36 6.90
CA THR A 31 -6.18 28.31 7.45
C THR A 31 -5.80 28.79 8.85
N GLN A 32 -4.77 28.22 9.44
CA GLN A 32 -4.27 28.56 10.77
C GLN A 32 -2.91 29.24 10.66
N ASP A 33 -2.61 30.08 11.64
CA ASP A 33 -1.30 30.69 11.78
C ASP A 33 -0.29 29.60 12.20
N VAL A 34 0.73 29.43 11.40
CA VAL A 34 1.82 28.49 11.63
C VAL A 34 3.12 29.27 11.63
N ALA A 35 3.93 29.13 12.65
CA ALA A 35 5.25 29.72 12.71
C ALA A 35 6.32 28.64 12.50
N ASP A 36 7.34 28.96 11.71
CA ASP A 36 8.55 28.15 11.60
C ASP A 36 9.49 28.36 12.81
N SER A 37 10.63 27.70 12.86
CA SER A 37 11.61 27.83 13.95
C SER A 37 12.27 29.22 13.99
N THR A 38 12.19 29.98 12.92
CA THR A 38 12.69 31.36 12.86
C THR A 38 11.66 32.40 13.38
N GLY A 39 10.44 31.96 13.71
CA GLY A 39 9.32 32.81 14.10
C GLY A 39 8.63 33.47 12.91
N THR A 40 8.93 33.05 11.68
CA THR A 40 8.23 33.55 10.49
C THR A 40 6.83 32.97 10.49
N ASN A 41 5.84 33.84 10.48
CA ASN A 41 4.44 33.46 10.46
C ASN A 41 4.06 32.99 9.04
N LEU A 42 3.67 31.71 8.92
CA LEU A 42 3.20 31.09 7.67
C LEU A 42 1.66 31.19 7.55
N ALA A 43 1.03 32.10 8.29
CA ALA A 43 -0.41 32.28 8.32
C ALA A 43 -0.98 32.57 6.94
N ASN A 44 -2.10 31.91 6.65
CA ASN A 44 -2.92 32.15 5.46
C ASN A 44 -2.14 32.18 4.15
N SER A 45 -0.97 31.51 4.12
CA SER A 45 -0.13 31.48 2.92
C SER A 45 -0.22 30.14 2.22
N ASN A 46 -0.30 30.22 0.90
CA ASN A 46 0.03 29.09 0.06
C ASN A 46 1.55 28.91 0.11
N ILE A 47 2.01 27.86 0.75
CA ILE A 47 3.41 27.51 0.73
C ILE A 47 3.68 26.75 -0.56
N VAL A 48 4.41 27.38 -1.47
CA VAL A 48 4.81 26.83 -2.74
C VAL A 48 6.25 26.35 -2.61
N TRP A 49 6.46 25.05 -2.72
CA TRP A 49 7.75 24.41 -2.41
C TRP A 49 8.88 24.72 -3.40
N ASN A 50 8.54 25.09 -4.60
CA ASN A 50 9.50 25.49 -5.63
C ASN A 50 9.79 27.00 -5.67
N ASP A 51 9.31 27.73 -4.71
CA ASP A 51 9.60 29.16 -4.56
C ASP A 51 10.99 29.35 -3.94
N SER A 52 11.84 30.15 -4.57
CA SER A 52 13.18 30.48 -4.08
C SER A 52 13.19 31.19 -2.71
N ALA A 53 12.07 31.79 -2.32
CA ALA A 53 11.89 32.40 -0.99
C ALA A 53 11.70 31.34 0.12
N ASN A 54 11.34 30.09 -0.22
CA ASN A 54 11.05 29.01 0.70
C ASN A 54 12.17 27.96 0.69
N SER A 55 13.40 28.36 1.01
CA SER A 55 14.57 27.48 0.95
C SER A 55 14.56 26.34 1.97
N ASN A 56 13.71 26.39 3.00
CA ASN A 56 13.62 25.36 4.04
C ASN A 56 12.20 24.78 4.15
N TYR A 57 11.71 24.21 3.07
CA TYR A 57 10.37 23.66 3.06
C TYR A 57 10.18 22.40 3.94
N ARG A 58 11.24 21.68 4.29
CA ARG A 58 11.17 20.60 5.29
C ARG A 58 10.70 21.15 6.64
N GLU A 59 11.28 22.24 7.08
CA GLU A 59 10.92 22.89 8.34
C GLU A 59 9.48 23.42 8.30
N GLN A 60 9.11 24.05 7.21
CA GLN A 60 7.77 24.57 7.00
C GLN A 60 6.72 23.46 6.98
N PHE A 61 7.00 22.35 6.30
CA PHE A 61 6.13 21.19 6.30
C PHE A 61 5.97 20.60 7.71
N THR A 62 7.07 20.52 8.47
CA THR A 62 7.04 20.10 9.88
C THR A 62 6.16 21.01 10.73
N ALA A 63 6.29 22.33 10.58
CA ALA A 63 5.50 23.30 11.31
C ALA A 63 3.99 23.18 11.01
N ILE A 64 3.63 23.01 9.74
CA ILE A 64 2.23 22.80 9.32
C ILE A 64 1.64 21.56 9.97
N LEU A 65 2.37 20.46 9.97
CA LEU A 65 1.86 19.20 10.51
C LEU A 65 1.79 19.23 12.05
N ASN A 66 2.71 19.90 12.71
CA ASN A 66 2.64 20.12 14.15
C ASN A 66 1.43 21.00 14.53
N ALA A 67 1.15 22.04 13.76
CA ALA A 67 -0.03 22.87 13.97
C ALA A 67 -1.36 22.11 13.76
N ALA A 68 -1.37 21.12 12.87
CA ALA A 68 -2.50 20.22 12.66
C ALA A 68 -2.63 19.12 13.74
N ASN A 69 -1.97 19.26 14.89
CA ASN A 69 -1.94 18.28 15.99
C ASN A 69 -1.47 16.87 15.60
N GLN A 70 -0.65 16.77 14.59
CA GLN A 70 0.05 15.53 14.29
C GLN A 70 1.17 15.35 15.32
N THR A 71 1.12 14.27 16.09
CA THR A 71 2.18 13.94 17.04
C THR A 71 3.27 13.15 16.34
N GLY A 72 4.51 13.59 16.43
CA GLY A 72 5.69 12.89 15.93
C GLY A 72 6.75 13.83 15.39
N GLN A 73 8.01 13.41 15.45
CA GLN A 73 9.11 14.07 14.76
C GLN A 73 9.08 13.68 13.28
N LEU A 74 8.59 14.58 12.47
CA LEU A 74 8.46 14.36 11.02
C LEU A 74 9.75 14.07 10.31
N PHE A 75 10.81 14.73 10.76
CA PHE A 75 12.18 14.61 10.23
C PHE A 75 13.15 14.13 11.29
N GLY A 76 12.72 13.14 12.08
CA GLY A 76 13.62 12.29 12.83
C GLY A 76 14.39 11.37 11.87
N SER A 77 14.68 10.16 12.31
CA SER A 77 15.22 9.15 11.39
C SER A 77 14.12 8.69 10.43
N PRO A 78 14.40 8.60 9.13
CA PRO A 78 13.45 7.98 8.21
C PRO A 78 13.22 6.52 8.60
N ARG A 79 12.02 6.02 8.38
CA ARG A 79 11.72 4.60 8.56
C ARG A 79 12.55 3.74 7.62
N GLU A 80 12.71 4.19 6.41
CA GLU A 80 13.46 3.52 5.34
C GLU A 80 14.17 4.58 4.50
N SER A 81 15.35 4.25 4.01
CA SER A 81 16.11 5.11 3.11
C SER A 81 16.84 4.30 2.05
N GLY A 82 17.02 4.87 0.87
CA GLY A 82 17.69 4.25 -0.25
C GLY A 82 17.85 5.19 -1.44
N ALA A 83 18.42 4.67 -2.53
CA ALA A 83 18.51 5.40 -3.79
C ALA A 83 17.69 4.67 -4.86
N ILE A 84 16.52 5.18 -5.17
CA ILE A 84 15.62 4.61 -6.17
C ILE A 84 15.87 5.26 -7.52
N GLY A 85 16.42 4.48 -8.48
CA GLY A 85 16.79 5.02 -9.77
C GLY A 85 17.88 6.09 -9.70
N GLY A 86 18.80 5.98 -8.70
CA GLY A 86 19.86 6.97 -8.46
C GLY A 86 19.39 8.22 -7.69
N ILE A 87 18.12 8.31 -7.31
CA ILE A 87 17.56 9.44 -6.58
C ILE A 87 17.46 9.08 -5.10
N SER A 88 18.09 9.89 -4.23
CA SER A 88 17.97 9.74 -2.78
C SER A 88 16.50 9.76 -2.37
N THR A 89 16.08 8.73 -1.66
CA THR A 89 14.67 8.49 -1.33
C THR A 89 14.58 8.07 0.14
N GLU A 90 13.77 8.77 0.90
CA GLU A 90 13.54 8.54 2.32
C GLU A 90 12.05 8.42 2.58
N VAL A 91 11.62 7.38 3.29
CA VAL A 91 10.22 7.17 3.67
C VAL A 91 10.03 7.52 5.14
N TYR A 92 9.04 8.37 5.39
CA TYR A 92 8.65 8.82 6.72
C TYR A 92 7.23 8.39 7.03
N THR A 93 6.96 8.10 8.29
CA THR A 93 5.61 7.84 8.79
C THR A 93 5.21 8.94 9.75
N LEU A 94 4.08 9.58 9.48
CA LEU A 94 3.45 10.48 10.43
C LEU A 94 2.73 9.66 11.49
N SER A 95 3.19 9.78 12.72
CA SER A 95 2.44 9.24 13.86
C SER A 95 1.16 10.05 14.01
N SER A 96 0.02 9.40 13.94
CA SER A 96 -1.25 10.03 14.26
C SER A 96 -1.85 9.32 15.47
N ASN A 97 -2.59 10.07 16.29
CA ASN A 97 -3.39 9.50 17.38
C ASN A 97 -4.67 8.83 16.86
N GLN A 98 -4.85 8.79 15.54
CA GLN A 98 -5.99 8.13 14.93
C GLN A 98 -5.77 6.62 14.95
N THR A 99 -6.78 5.91 15.40
CA THR A 99 -6.79 4.43 15.41
C THR A 99 -7.06 3.83 14.06
N ASP A 100 -7.61 4.62 13.12
CA ASP A 100 -7.93 4.20 11.77
C ASP A 100 -6.86 4.66 10.78
N LEU A 101 -6.63 3.89 9.73
CA LEU A 101 -5.80 4.31 8.61
C LEU A 101 -6.42 5.55 7.97
N PRO A 102 -5.71 6.69 7.91
CA PRO A 102 -6.18 7.81 7.14
C PRO A 102 -6.15 7.44 5.66
N ILE A 103 -7.29 7.10 5.11
CA ILE A 103 -7.45 6.84 3.69
C ILE A 103 -7.81 8.15 3.02
N PHE A 104 -6.90 8.67 2.21
CA PHE A 104 -7.14 9.86 1.39
C PHE A 104 -7.56 9.41 -0.01
N ASN A 105 -8.82 9.66 -0.32
CA ASN A 105 -9.39 9.32 -1.63
C ASN A 105 -9.51 10.56 -2.49
N PHE A 106 -9.22 10.41 -3.77
CA PHE A 106 -9.49 11.45 -4.75
C PHE A 106 -10.01 10.83 -6.06
N VAL A 107 -10.72 11.63 -6.82
CA VAL A 107 -11.27 11.23 -8.11
C VAL A 107 -10.62 12.06 -9.21
N LYS A 108 -10.16 11.41 -10.27
CA LYS A 108 -9.59 12.05 -11.44
C LYS A 108 -10.23 11.51 -12.72
N SER A 109 -10.55 12.40 -13.65
CA SER A 109 -10.97 11.99 -14.98
C SER A 109 -9.74 11.59 -15.80
N VAL A 110 -9.75 10.35 -16.29
CA VAL A 110 -8.71 9.80 -17.17
C VAL A 110 -9.40 9.25 -18.42
N GLY A 111 -9.07 9.80 -19.58
CA GLY A 111 -9.72 9.39 -20.84
C GLY A 111 -11.24 9.59 -20.85
N GLY A 112 -11.75 10.64 -20.18
CA GLY A 112 -13.18 10.93 -20.10
C GLY A 112 -13.95 10.09 -19.05
N THR A 113 -13.28 9.20 -18.34
CA THR A 113 -13.89 8.37 -17.29
C THR A 113 -13.36 8.80 -15.92
N SER A 114 -14.26 9.03 -14.96
CA SER A 114 -13.90 9.29 -13.58
C SER A 114 -13.34 8.02 -12.93
N ARG A 115 -12.17 8.12 -12.32
CA ARG A 115 -11.48 7.02 -11.64
C ARG A 115 -11.17 7.41 -10.22
N GLN A 116 -11.36 6.45 -9.31
CA GLN A 116 -11.02 6.61 -7.89
C GLN A 116 -9.58 6.21 -7.66
N PHE A 117 -8.90 6.99 -6.83
CA PHE A 117 -7.54 6.75 -6.38
C PHE A 117 -7.45 6.91 -4.87
N GLU A 118 -6.51 6.22 -4.27
CA GLU A 118 -6.17 6.32 -2.85
C GLU A 118 -4.69 6.62 -2.66
N ILE A 119 -4.37 7.45 -1.67
CA ILE A 119 -3.02 7.59 -1.16
C ILE A 119 -2.77 6.37 -0.26
N VAL A 120 -1.71 5.65 -0.53
CA VAL A 120 -1.38 4.39 0.13
C VAL A 120 -0.07 4.49 0.89
N PRO A 121 0.10 3.71 1.98
CA PRO A 121 1.38 3.65 2.69
C PRO A 121 2.50 3.21 1.76
N SER A 122 3.60 3.94 1.75
CA SER A 122 4.78 3.64 0.94
C SER A 122 5.85 2.88 1.71
N SER A 123 6.57 2.02 1.03
CA SER A 123 7.76 1.32 1.50
C SER A 123 8.78 1.20 0.36
N ILE A 124 10.03 0.85 0.69
CA ILE A 124 11.13 0.69 -0.28
C ILE A 124 11.58 -0.76 -0.29
N ASN A 125 11.78 -1.33 -1.48
CA ASN A 125 12.35 -2.66 -1.62
C ASN A 125 13.80 -2.59 -2.10
N ASN A 126 14.74 -2.91 -1.24
CA ASN A 126 16.17 -3.05 -1.52
C ASN A 126 16.76 -1.96 -2.45
N SER A 127 16.30 -0.73 -2.32
CA SER A 127 16.68 0.42 -3.16
C SER A 127 16.28 0.31 -4.65
N GLU A 128 15.38 -0.59 -5.01
CA GLU A 128 14.95 -0.80 -6.40
C GLU A 128 13.64 -0.09 -6.73
N SER A 129 12.67 -0.11 -5.80
CA SER A 129 11.35 0.44 -6.07
C SER A 129 10.64 0.94 -4.80
N ILE A 130 9.72 1.88 -5.00
CA ILE A 130 8.74 2.30 -4.01
C ILE A 130 7.49 1.47 -4.26
N TYR A 131 6.95 0.85 -3.23
CA TYR A 131 5.75 0.01 -3.32
C TYR A 131 4.80 0.27 -2.16
N GLU A 132 3.57 -0.23 -2.25
CA GLU A 132 2.59 -0.13 -1.19
C GLU A 132 2.97 -1.06 -0.03
N ALA A 133 3.11 -0.48 1.16
CA ALA A 133 3.26 -1.26 2.38
C ALA A 133 1.95 -1.99 2.71
N ASP A 134 2.08 -3.07 3.48
CA ASP A 134 0.91 -3.83 3.91
C ASP A 134 -0.11 -2.94 4.65
N PRO A 135 -1.41 -3.10 4.40
CA PRO A 135 -2.44 -2.41 5.14
C PRO A 135 -2.46 -2.94 6.57
N VAL A 136 -2.01 -2.12 7.51
CA VAL A 136 -2.02 -2.42 8.95
C VAL A 136 -2.71 -1.28 9.67
N LEU A 137 -3.67 -1.61 10.54
CA LEU A 137 -4.29 -0.61 11.40
C LEU A 137 -3.24 0.12 12.25
N GLY A 138 -3.32 1.45 12.29
CA GLY A 138 -2.39 2.28 13.04
C GLY A 138 -1.09 2.61 12.31
N SER A 139 -0.88 2.17 11.08
CA SER A 139 0.15 2.74 10.23
C SER A 139 -0.28 4.17 9.86
N GLY A 140 0.41 5.17 10.38
CA GLY A 140 0.13 6.56 10.06
C GLY A 140 0.32 6.87 8.58
N LEU A 141 -0.04 8.10 8.18
CA LEU A 141 0.23 8.58 6.83
C LEU A 141 1.73 8.49 6.53
N THR A 142 2.10 7.79 5.47
CA THR A 142 3.47 7.75 4.99
C THR A 142 3.66 8.67 3.81
N TYR A 143 4.79 9.34 3.77
CA TYR A 143 5.21 10.14 2.63
C TYR A 143 6.68 9.88 2.33
N THR A 144 7.07 10.18 1.11
CA THR A 144 8.43 9.94 0.61
C THR A 144 9.06 11.28 0.30
N TYR A 145 10.23 11.56 0.87
CA TYR A 145 11.07 12.67 0.44
C TYR A 145 12.10 12.15 -0.56
N ARG A 146 12.22 12.84 -1.69
CA ARG A 146 13.18 12.51 -2.74
C ARG A 146 14.04 13.71 -3.07
N SER A 147 15.32 13.47 -3.39
CA SER A 147 16.25 14.49 -3.83
C SER A 147 17.21 13.92 -4.88
N ASP A 148 17.21 14.52 -6.06
CA ASP A 148 18.12 14.20 -7.15
C ASP A 148 19.37 15.11 -7.16
N GLY A 149 19.52 15.97 -6.15
CA GLY A 149 20.62 16.92 -6.02
C GLY A 149 20.49 18.19 -6.86
N SER A 150 19.42 18.33 -7.65
CA SER A 150 19.21 19.50 -8.52
C SER A 150 18.44 20.63 -7.88
N GLY A 151 18.04 20.46 -6.59
CA GLY A 151 17.26 21.43 -5.83
C GLY A 151 15.75 21.35 -6.06
N ASP A 152 15.01 22.24 -5.42
CA ASP A 152 13.56 22.14 -5.25
C ASP A 152 12.74 22.36 -6.53
N SER A 153 13.32 23.01 -7.53
CA SER A 153 12.69 23.20 -8.85
C SER A 153 12.63 21.91 -9.68
N SER A 154 13.38 20.87 -9.28
CA SER A 154 13.34 19.59 -9.95
C SER A 154 12.01 18.86 -9.72
N ASN A 155 11.47 18.27 -10.77
CA ASN A 155 10.29 17.39 -10.66
C ASN A 155 10.56 16.12 -9.83
N ASN A 156 11.82 15.78 -9.60
CA ASN A 156 12.24 14.60 -8.85
C ASN A 156 12.63 14.90 -7.40
N THR A 157 12.65 16.18 -7.01
CA THR A 157 12.94 16.61 -5.64
C THR A 157 11.67 17.12 -4.97
N GLY A 158 11.46 16.76 -3.72
CA GLY A 158 10.34 17.21 -2.89
C GLY A 158 9.66 16.09 -2.14
N PHE A 159 8.43 16.38 -1.70
CA PHE A 159 7.59 15.43 -0.97
C PHE A 159 6.60 14.76 -1.91
N PHE A 160 6.45 13.46 -1.73
CA PHE A 160 5.60 12.64 -2.58
C PHE A 160 4.73 11.72 -1.73
N PHE A 161 3.51 11.48 -2.21
CA PHE A 161 2.67 10.39 -1.74
C PHE A 161 2.61 9.30 -2.81
N LEU A 162 2.67 8.05 -2.37
CA LEU A 162 2.35 6.93 -3.23
C LEU A 162 0.83 6.87 -3.39
N PHE A 163 0.35 6.75 -4.61
CA PHE A 163 -1.07 6.55 -4.88
C PHE A 163 -1.31 5.32 -5.73
N LYS A 164 -2.49 4.74 -5.55
CA LYS A 164 -3.00 3.63 -6.36
C LYS A 164 -4.43 3.87 -6.79
N GLN A 165 -4.75 3.38 -7.98
CA GLN A 165 -6.11 3.37 -8.47
C GLN A 165 -6.92 2.31 -7.71
N GLY A 166 -8.15 2.65 -7.35
CA GLY A 166 -9.09 1.75 -6.71
C GLY A 166 -9.37 2.11 -5.26
N SER A 167 -9.99 1.17 -4.56
CA SER A 167 -10.39 1.30 -3.16
C SER A 167 -10.01 0.06 -2.37
N LEU A 168 -9.35 0.26 -1.24
CA LEU A 168 -9.04 -0.81 -0.29
C LEU A 168 -10.29 -1.18 0.50
N GLN A 169 -10.58 -2.47 0.55
CA GLN A 169 -11.69 -3.04 1.30
C GLN A 169 -11.22 -4.20 2.17
N SER A 170 -12.03 -4.61 3.13
CA SER A 170 -11.75 -5.78 3.94
C SER A 170 -12.97 -6.67 4.10
N ILE A 171 -12.75 -7.97 4.19
CA ILE A 171 -13.77 -8.98 4.46
C ILE A 171 -13.25 -9.89 5.56
N ASP A 172 -14.07 -10.09 6.58
CA ASP A 172 -13.80 -11.06 7.65
C ASP A 172 -14.48 -12.37 7.35
N PHE A 173 -13.79 -13.48 7.59
CA PHE A 173 -14.33 -14.81 7.47
C PHE A 173 -13.74 -15.76 8.51
N SER A 174 -14.40 -16.89 8.73
CA SER A 174 -13.94 -17.88 9.72
C SER A 174 -13.88 -19.27 9.11
N VAL A 175 -12.85 -20.02 9.46
CA VAL A 175 -12.64 -21.41 9.10
C VAL A 175 -12.79 -22.25 10.35
N ALA A 176 -13.98 -22.82 10.55
CA ALA A 176 -14.31 -23.58 11.78
C ALA A 176 -13.68 -24.97 11.78
N THR A 177 -13.53 -25.59 10.62
CA THR A 177 -13.00 -26.96 10.48
C THR A 177 -11.75 -26.95 9.63
N SER A 178 -10.70 -27.61 10.14
CA SER A 178 -9.44 -27.79 9.42
C SER A 178 -9.65 -28.68 8.20
N VAL A 179 -9.61 -28.11 7.02
CA VAL A 179 -9.78 -28.83 5.73
C VAL A 179 -8.55 -28.58 4.86
N THR A 180 -7.97 -29.66 4.34
CA THR A 180 -6.85 -29.60 3.40
C THR A 180 -7.29 -28.95 2.09
N ASN A 181 -6.41 -28.13 1.51
CA ASN A 181 -6.69 -27.39 0.27
C ASN A 181 -7.98 -26.54 0.36
N TYR A 182 -8.21 -25.94 1.52
CA TYR A 182 -9.36 -25.08 1.72
C TYR A 182 -9.34 -23.91 0.73
N VAL A 183 -10.51 -23.56 0.20
CA VAL A 183 -10.69 -22.46 -0.74
C VAL A 183 -11.75 -21.51 -0.21
N TYR A 184 -11.39 -20.25 -0.10
CA TYR A 184 -12.32 -19.18 0.24
C TYR A 184 -12.47 -18.22 -0.94
N SER A 185 -13.69 -18.05 -1.47
CA SER A 185 -13.98 -17.10 -2.55
C SER A 185 -14.29 -15.74 -1.96
N LEU A 186 -13.53 -14.71 -2.32
CA LEU A 186 -13.86 -13.34 -1.96
C LEU A 186 -15.12 -12.89 -2.68
N ALA A 187 -16.09 -12.34 -1.91
CA ALA A 187 -17.38 -11.89 -2.43
C ALA A 187 -17.29 -10.49 -3.06
N ALA A 188 -16.30 -10.27 -3.94
CA ALA A 188 -16.08 -9.01 -4.65
C ALA A 188 -15.61 -9.29 -6.07
N THR A 189 -15.77 -8.31 -6.96
CA THR A 189 -15.31 -8.33 -8.35
C THR A 189 -14.30 -7.22 -8.58
N ASP A 190 -13.65 -7.25 -9.74
CA ASP A 190 -12.65 -6.26 -10.12
C ASP A 190 -11.50 -6.13 -9.10
N ILE A 191 -11.16 -7.26 -8.45
CA ILE A 191 -10.07 -7.35 -7.48
C ILE A 191 -8.74 -7.41 -8.23
N ASN A 192 -7.79 -6.58 -7.79
CA ASN A 192 -6.40 -6.73 -8.20
C ASN A 192 -5.77 -7.92 -7.46
N ASP A 193 -5.35 -8.93 -8.20
CA ASP A 193 -4.81 -10.18 -7.66
C ASP A 193 -3.47 -10.01 -6.91
N THR A 194 -2.75 -8.92 -7.12
CA THR A 194 -1.52 -8.60 -6.38
C THR A 194 -1.75 -7.79 -5.11
N ASP A 195 -2.94 -7.22 -4.95
CA ASP A 195 -3.30 -6.37 -3.81
C ASP A 195 -4.30 -7.09 -2.90
N VAL A 196 -3.89 -8.24 -2.44
CA VAL A 196 -4.64 -9.07 -1.49
C VAL A 196 -3.73 -9.40 -0.32
N TRP A 197 -4.14 -9.05 0.88
CA TRP A 197 -3.40 -9.32 2.12
C TRP A 197 -4.29 -10.08 3.09
N LEU A 198 -3.75 -11.10 3.71
CA LEU A 198 -4.49 -11.96 4.63
C LEU A 198 -3.86 -11.96 6.01
N TYR A 199 -4.69 -11.71 7.00
CA TYR A 199 -4.32 -11.74 8.41
C TYR A 199 -5.24 -12.67 9.18
N GLN A 200 -4.67 -13.43 10.08
CA GLN A 200 -5.42 -14.16 11.09
C GLN A 200 -5.76 -13.20 12.23
N LEU A 201 -6.96 -13.33 12.77
CA LEU A 201 -7.44 -12.54 13.90
C LEU A 201 -7.27 -13.31 15.21
N ASP A 202 -7.05 -12.59 16.27
CA ASP A 202 -7.11 -13.14 17.63
C ASP A 202 -8.57 -13.25 18.13
N GLN A 203 -8.73 -13.69 19.36
CA GLN A 203 -10.04 -13.82 20.01
C GLN A 203 -10.79 -12.50 20.18
N PHE A 204 -10.10 -11.36 20.07
CA PHE A 204 -10.67 -10.02 20.19
C PHE A 204 -10.93 -9.37 18.83
N GLY A 205 -10.69 -10.10 17.72
CA GLY A 205 -10.82 -9.58 16.36
C GLY A 205 -9.68 -8.66 15.92
N GLN A 206 -8.56 -8.67 16.64
CA GLN A 206 -7.37 -7.90 16.28
C GLN A 206 -6.47 -8.71 15.37
N LEU A 207 -5.69 -8.01 14.53
CA LEU A 207 -4.71 -8.64 13.66
C LEU A 207 -3.61 -9.29 14.50
N SER A 208 -3.46 -10.61 14.41
CA SER A 208 -2.47 -11.36 15.19
C SER A 208 -1.32 -11.91 14.36
N LYS A 209 -1.60 -12.30 13.11
CA LYS A 209 -0.61 -13.00 12.28
C LYS A 209 -0.87 -12.75 10.81
N LYS A 210 0.17 -12.37 10.10
CA LYS A 210 0.13 -12.24 8.63
C LYS A 210 0.33 -13.59 7.98
N TRP A 211 -0.46 -13.88 6.95
CA TRP A 211 -0.24 -14.96 6.00
C TRP A 211 0.47 -14.42 4.76
N THR A 212 1.37 -15.19 4.20
CA THR A 212 2.18 -14.78 3.04
C THR A 212 1.58 -15.29 1.75
N MET A 213 1.33 -14.37 0.82
CA MET A 213 0.90 -14.73 -0.53
C MET A 213 2.07 -15.33 -1.31
N VAL A 214 1.84 -16.50 -1.92
CA VAL A 214 2.82 -17.19 -2.77
C VAL A 214 2.26 -17.43 -4.16
N PRO A 215 3.09 -17.42 -5.22
CA PRO A 215 2.62 -17.63 -6.59
C PRO A 215 2.00 -19.03 -6.81
N SER A 216 2.45 -20.02 -6.04
CA SER A 216 1.96 -21.39 -6.09
C SER A 216 2.21 -22.08 -4.77
N LEU A 217 1.29 -22.93 -4.34
CA LEU A 217 1.44 -23.79 -3.16
C LEU A 217 2.13 -25.13 -3.49
N ALA A 218 2.52 -25.34 -4.74
CA ALA A 218 3.19 -26.54 -5.22
C ALA A 218 4.56 -26.21 -5.83
N GLY A 219 5.44 -27.18 -5.86
CA GLY A 219 6.76 -27.06 -6.48
C GLY A 219 7.77 -26.27 -5.66
N ASN A 220 8.63 -25.52 -6.33
CA ASN A 220 9.77 -24.81 -5.72
C ASN A 220 9.40 -23.67 -4.75
N ASN A 221 8.12 -23.29 -4.69
CA ASN A 221 7.62 -22.26 -3.78
C ASN A 221 7.18 -22.83 -2.42
N ALA A 222 7.18 -24.16 -2.29
CA ALA A 222 6.92 -24.81 -1.01
C ALA A 222 8.18 -24.74 -0.13
N ILE A 223 8.02 -24.35 1.12
CA ILE A 223 9.12 -24.29 2.09
C ILE A 223 9.33 -25.69 2.65
N TYR A 224 10.25 -26.46 2.02
CA TYR A 224 10.45 -27.86 2.34
C TYR A 224 11.10 -28.14 3.70
N ASN A 225 11.89 -27.19 4.22
CA ASN A 225 12.74 -27.42 5.40
C ASN A 225 12.66 -26.33 6.46
N SER A 226 11.60 -25.50 6.48
CA SER A 226 11.48 -24.53 7.55
C SER A 226 11.10 -25.20 8.86
N LEU A 227 11.93 -25.01 9.89
CA LEU A 227 11.63 -25.37 11.27
C LEU A 227 10.59 -24.40 11.88
N SER A 228 10.41 -23.23 11.29
CA SER A 228 9.42 -22.26 11.72
C SER A 228 8.07 -22.56 11.13
N LYS A 229 7.09 -22.90 11.96
CA LYS A 229 5.70 -23.07 11.51
C LYS A 229 5.09 -21.78 10.97
N ALA A 230 5.57 -20.61 11.38
CA ALA A 230 5.07 -19.30 10.94
C ALA A 230 5.39 -19.03 9.46
N GLU A 231 6.51 -19.53 8.96
CA GLU A 231 6.88 -19.40 7.54
C GLU A 231 6.02 -20.25 6.61
N ARG A 232 5.24 -21.16 7.18
CA ARG A 232 4.33 -22.05 6.46
C ARG A 232 2.91 -21.50 6.37
N ASP A 233 2.65 -20.31 6.90
CA ASP A 233 1.38 -19.62 6.77
C ASP A 233 1.31 -18.93 5.42
N THR A 234 1.01 -19.73 4.41
CA THR A 234 1.01 -19.30 3.02
C THR A 234 -0.33 -19.56 2.35
N TYR A 235 -0.69 -18.70 1.42
CA TYR A 235 -1.86 -18.85 0.56
C TYR A 235 -1.54 -18.41 -0.85
N ASN A 236 -2.34 -18.88 -1.81
CA ASN A 236 -2.27 -18.48 -3.20
C ASN A 236 -3.55 -17.75 -3.61
N VAL A 237 -3.44 -16.75 -4.47
CA VAL A 237 -4.56 -16.01 -5.04
C VAL A 237 -4.81 -16.52 -6.45
N VAL A 238 -6.00 -17.04 -6.69
CA VAL A 238 -6.42 -17.58 -7.99
C VAL A 238 -7.53 -16.71 -8.56
N THR A 239 -7.23 -15.99 -9.64
CA THR A 239 -8.19 -15.14 -10.33
C THR A 239 -9.24 -15.96 -11.07
N LYS A 240 -10.48 -15.56 -10.94
CA LYS A 240 -11.66 -16.16 -11.60
C LYS A 240 -12.24 -15.22 -12.66
N ASN A 241 -13.41 -15.59 -13.17
CA ASN A 241 -14.18 -14.74 -14.07
C ASN A 241 -14.63 -13.47 -13.31
N ASN A 242 -14.75 -12.35 -14.04
CA ASN A 242 -15.10 -11.02 -13.48
C ASN A 242 -14.08 -10.50 -12.46
N ASP A 243 -12.82 -10.95 -12.59
CA ASP A 243 -11.72 -10.56 -11.70
C ASP A 243 -12.05 -10.72 -10.20
N SER A 244 -12.92 -11.69 -9.87
CA SER A 244 -13.04 -12.21 -8.52
C SER A 244 -11.89 -13.15 -8.21
N VAL A 245 -11.56 -13.37 -6.95
CA VAL A 245 -10.44 -14.19 -6.55
C VAL A 245 -10.83 -15.25 -5.52
N ASP A 246 -10.15 -16.39 -5.61
CA ASP A 246 -10.15 -17.42 -4.58
C ASP A 246 -8.84 -17.35 -3.80
N LEU A 247 -8.94 -17.40 -2.48
CA LEU A 247 -7.84 -17.66 -1.59
C LEU A 247 -7.72 -19.17 -1.42
N VAL A 248 -6.62 -19.73 -1.93
CA VAL A 248 -6.35 -21.16 -1.86
C VAL A 248 -5.29 -21.43 -0.80
N PHE A 249 -5.57 -22.36 0.09
CA PHE A 249 -4.70 -22.73 1.20
C PHE A 249 -4.05 -24.10 0.99
N GLY A 250 -3.07 -24.38 1.81
CA GLY A 250 -2.28 -25.60 1.70
C GLY A 250 -2.94 -26.87 2.24
N ASP A 251 -2.20 -27.96 2.14
CA ASP A 251 -2.61 -29.30 2.52
C ASP A 251 -2.12 -29.73 3.91
N GLY A 252 -1.39 -28.88 4.61
CA GLY A 252 -0.79 -29.17 5.92
C GLY A 252 0.63 -29.74 5.86
N ASN A 253 1.10 -30.17 4.68
CA ASN A 253 2.45 -30.72 4.52
C ASN A 253 3.49 -29.62 4.29
N PHE A 254 3.24 -28.74 3.33
CA PHE A 254 4.15 -27.65 2.96
C PHE A 254 3.64 -26.27 3.35
N SER A 255 2.34 -26.12 3.46
CA SER A 255 1.65 -24.92 3.92
C SER A 255 0.64 -25.32 4.98
N ASN A 256 0.46 -24.46 5.97
CA ASN A 256 -0.48 -24.71 7.05
C ASN A 256 -1.92 -24.72 6.55
N ILE A 257 -2.75 -25.55 7.21
CA ILE A 257 -4.19 -25.54 7.00
C ILE A 257 -4.77 -24.36 7.80
N PRO A 258 -5.63 -23.50 7.20
CA PRO A 258 -6.21 -22.38 7.90
C PRO A 258 -7.18 -22.85 8.98
N THR A 259 -7.18 -22.18 10.14
CA THR A 259 -8.15 -22.36 11.22
C THR A 259 -8.36 -21.06 11.96
N GLY A 260 -9.56 -20.80 12.42
CA GLY A 260 -9.91 -19.57 13.15
C GLY A 260 -10.47 -18.48 12.27
N SER A 261 -10.40 -17.25 12.74
CA SER A 261 -10.94 -16.07 12.05
C SER A 261 -9.85 -15.33 11.28
N PHE A 262 -10.22 -14.79 10.13
CA PHE A 262 -9.33 -14.11 9.21
C PHE A 262 -9.93 -12.80 8.74
N ARG A 263 -9.06 -11.83 8.44
CA ARG A 263 -9.38 -10.62 7.68
C ARG A 263 -8.57 -10.61 6.39
N ALA A 264 -9.28 -10.55 5.26
CA ALA A 264 -8.69 -10.34 3.95
C ALA A 264 -8.87 -8.88 3.54
N TYR A 265 -7.77 -8.16 3.36
CA TYR A 265 -7.77 -6.87 2.68
C TYR A 265 -7.61 -7.11 1.19
N HIS A 266 -8.34 -6.37 0.38
CA HIS A 266 -8.22 -6.45 -1.07
C HIS A 266 -8.54 -5.10 -1.70
N ARG A 267 -7.93 -4.80 -2.84
CA ARG A 267 -8.19 -3.58 -3.59
C ARG A 267 -9.04 -3.89 -4.79
N THR A 268 -10.13 -3.16 -4.93
CA THR A 268 -10.98 -3.19 -6.13
C THR A 268 -10.73 -1.95 -6.97
N SER A 269 -10.66 -2.09 -8.29
CA SER A 269 -10.50 -0.96 -9.19
C SER A 269 -11.27 -1.16 -10.48
N ASP A 270 -11.97 -0.10 -10.92
CA ASP A 270 -12.57 -0.04 -12.25
C ASP A 270 -11.47 0.03 -13.31
N ASN A 271 -11.14 -1.10 -13.89
CA ASN A 271 -10.17 -1.13 -14.97
C ASN A 271 -10.68 -0.51 -16.25
N ALA A 272 -9.76 -0.04 -17.07
CA ALA A 272 -10.03 0.10 -18.49
C ALA A 272 -10.34 -1.30 -19.03
N LYS A 273 -11.61 -1.61 -19.21
CA LYS A 273 -12.03 -2.79 -19.96
C LYS A 273 -11.54 -2.58 -21.38
N PHE A 274 -10.42 -3.21 -21.73
CA PHE A 274 -10.05 -3.30 -23.13
C PHE A 274 -11.10 -4.19 -23.80
N ALA A 275 -11.97 -3.61 -24.59
CA ALA A 275 -12.76 -4.34 -25.56
C ALA A 275 -11.76 -4.92 -26.57
N ILE A 276 -11.57 -6.23 -26.57
CA ILE A 276 -10.88 -6.96 -27.64
C ILE A 276 -11.85 -7.12 -28.81
#